data_9117080ac03558d9ed8b3331876febc8
#
_entry.id   9117080ac03558d9ed8b3331876febc8
#
_cell.length_a   1.000
_cell.length_b   1.000
_cell.length_c   1.000
_cell.angle_alpha   90.00
_cell.angle_beta   90.00
_cell.angle_gamma   90.00
#
_symmetry.space_group_name_H-M   'P 1'
#
loop_
_entity.id
_entity.type
_entity.pdbx_description
1 polymer ?
#
loop_
_entity_poly.entity_id
_entity_poly.type
_entity_poly.pdbx_seq_one_letter_code
_entity_poly.pdbx_strand_id
1 'polypeptide(L)'
;RFDGRFFVAVKTTGIFCRPICPARLPKEENVTYFQHATQAMAHGYRPCFRCRPDSAPRSAAWKGVGATINRALSLLSVIPIERVADIAMRLGISERYLNKLVVNAVGIPPKQFQNMQRTLFAKQLIQQTHLSMTDIAITAGYQSLRQLQRAIEQYCATSPTQLRKKEPVQQKAISFFLSYRPPYNWPYVRDFLATRAIEGMERVTNESYERYFSCNESLGFFKAIHDEARHGFKLLIDMPDLGRLHTIIENIKQVLDLHADPLLIEQSLLQSGLPPSKLTPGLRLPSAWSVFESGCRAIVGQQVSVKAAIGQVTLLVHQLGETVSDALPSNGLESITNERYSFPSPESVAENSLEFLRMPQARKEAVRHFARLFINGNMPSHEDILAIKGVGPWTLDYLKMRGERNPDIYLGGDLIVRKMAQQYPIAPEKAAPWRSYLTLQLWQLSNQ
;
A
#
# COMPACT_ATOMS: atom_id res chain seq x y z
N ARG A 1 7.60 16.88 7.47
CA ARG A 1 6.82 16.37 8.62
C ARG A 1 5.30 16.44 8.40
N PHE A 2 4.77 17.49 7.79
CA PHE A 2 3.32 17.73 7.63
C PHE A 2 2.78 17.37 6.26
N ASP A 3 3.59 16.82 5.39
CA ASP A 3 3.20 16.49 4.03
C ASP A 3 2.05 15.49 3.98
N GLY A 4 1.00 15.83 3.24
CA GLY A 4 -0.24 15.06 3.16
C GLY A 4 -1.16 15.12 4.39
N ARG A 5 -0.78 15.81 5.48
CA ARG A 5 -1.66 16.06 6.64
C ARG A 5 -2.69 17.14 6.36
N PHE A 6 -2.31 18.13 5.57
CA PHE A 6 -3.16 19.20 5.10
C PHE A 6 -2.62 19.76 3.79
N PHE A 7 -3.44 20.57 3.15
CA PHE A 7 -3.10 21.26 1.91
C PHE A 7 -3.31 22.75 2.10
N VAL A 8 -2.41 23.54 1.52
CA VAL A 8 -2.40 25.00 1.58
C VAL A 8 -3.00 25.53 0.29
N ALA A 9 -4.18 26.10 0.33
CA ALA A 9 -4.84 26.71 -0.81
C ALA A 9 -4.67 28.23 -0.79
N VAL A 10 -4.20 28.80 -1.89
CA VAL A 10 -3.88 30.23 -2.04
C VAL A 10 -4.99 30.91 -2.82
N LYS A 11 -5.76 31.77 -2.16
CA LYS A 11 -6.94 32.46 -2.70
C LYS A 11 -6.60 33.28 -3.96
N THR A 12 -5.46 33.97 -3.95
CA THR A 12 -5.03 34.86 -5.04
C THR A 12 -4.66 34.13 -6.32
N THR A 13 -4.26 32.88 -6.23
CA THR A 13 -3.82 32.07 -7.39
C THR A 13 -4.79 30.95 -7.75
N GLY A 14 -5.75 30.64 -6.89
CA GLY A 14 -6.65 29.50 -7.07
C GLY A 14 -5.95 28.16 -7.04
N ILE A 15 -4.73 28.06 -6.44
CA ILE A 15 -3.92 26.86 -6.43
C ILE A 15 -3.81 26.32 -5.01
N PHE A 16 -3.93 24.98 -4.85
CA PHE A 16 -3.57 24.34 -3.60
C PHE A 16 -2.27 23.54 -3.72
N CYS A 17 -1.49 23.57 -2.64
CA CYS A 17 -0.13 23.05 -2.56
C CYS A 17 0.01 22.07 -1.38
N ARG A 18 1.07 21.24 -1.45
CA ARG A 18 1.59 20.52 -0.28
C ARG A 18 2.32 21.48 0.65
N PRO A 19 2.39 21.22 1.97
CA PRO A 19 3.17 22.05 2.91
C PRO A 19 4.66 22.14 2.56
N ILE A 20 5.18 21.18 1.80
CA ILE A 20 6.58 21.11 1.34
C ILE A 20 6.81 21.81 -0.01
N CYS A 21 5.85 22.57 -0.50
CA CYS A 21 5.98 23.22 -1.81
C CYS A 21 7.14 24.21 -1.82
N PRO A 22 8.09 24.11 -2.78
CA PRO A 22 9.23 25.04 -2.88
C PRO A 22 8.85 26.40 -3.51
N ALA A 23 7.56 26.72 -3.61
CA ALA A 23 7.09 28.03 -4.04
C ALA A 23 7.26 29.04 -2.91
N ARG A 24 7.28 30.35 -3.27
CA ARG A 24 7.28 31.44 -2.28
C ARG A 24 6.09 31.27 -1.34
N LEU A 25 6.32 31.42 -0.04
CA LEU A 25 5.29 31.36 0.98
C LEU A 25 4.26 32.47 0.73
N PRO A 26 2.97 32.15 0.63
CA PRO A 26 1.90 33.13 0.54
C PRO A 26 1.72 33.85 1.87
N LYS A 27 1.13 35.04 1.84
CA LYS A 27 0.68 35.70 3.06
C LYS A 27 -0.45 34.88 3.70
N GLU A 28 -0.48 34.81 5.03
CA GLU A 28 -1.43 33.98 5.77
C GLU A 28 -2.90 34.39 5.51
N GLU A 29 -3.18 35.65 5.37
CA GLU A 29 -4.50 36.19 5.01
C GLU A 29 -5.09 35.63 3.70
N ASN A 30 -4.20 35.20 2.79
CA ASN A 30 -4.56 34.62 1.48
C ASN A 30 -4.58 33.10 1.47
N VAL A 31 -4.47 32.45 2.63
CA VAL A 31 -4.41 31.01 2.73
C VAL A 31 -5.67 30.42 3.32
N THR A 32 -6.06 29.27 2.80
CA THR A 32 -7.07 28.38 3.39
C THR A 32 -6.48 26.99 3.49
N TYR A 33 -6.69 26.32 4.62
CA TYR A 33 -6.16 24.97 4.87
C TYR A 33 -7.26 23.94 4.67
N PHE A 34 -6.93 22.86 3.97
CA PHE A 34 -7.81 21.70 3.74
C PHE A 34 -7.14 20.42 4.20
N GLN A 35 -7.90 19.52 4.81
CA GLN A 35 -7.38 18.22 5.22
C GLN A 35 -7.24 17.24 4.04
N HIS A 36 -8.07 17.39 3.00
CA HIS A 36 -8.05 16.56 1.82
C HIS A 36 -7.87 17.36 0.54
N ALA A 37 -7.09 16.85 -0.40
CA ALA A 37 -6.91 17.44 -1.73
C ALA A 37 -8.25 17.65 -2.45
N THR A 38 -9.19 16.70 -2.28
CA THR A 38 -10.52 16.74 -2.86
C THR A 38 -11.39 17.87 -2.29
N GLN A 39 -11.21 18.24 -1.03
CA GLN A 39 -11.89 19.43 -0.44
C GLN A 39 -11.42 20.71 -1.11
N ALA A 40 -10.10 20.88 -1.29
CA ALA A 40 -9.57 22.04 -1.99
C ALA A 40 -10.10 22.12 -3.44
N MET A 41 -10.15 20.98 -4.14
CA MET A 41 -10.71 20.90 -5.50
C MET A 41 -12.21 21.25 -5.52
N ALA A 42 -12.98 20.78 -4.55
CA ALA A 42 -14.41 21.10 -4.41
C ALA A 42 -14.67 22.60 -4.19
N HIS A 43 -13.72 23.29 -3.54
CA HIS A 43 -13.76 24.76 -3.37
C HIS A 43 -13.15 25.53 -4.56
N GLY A 44 -12.93 24.87 -5.69
CA GLY A 44 -12.46 25.49 -6.93
C GLY A 44 -10.97 25.73 -7.03
N TYR A 45 -10.17 25.23 -6.07
CA TYR A 45 -8.72 25.32 -6.17
C TYR A 45 -8.16 24.20 -7.05
N ARG A 46 -7.27 24.52 -7.97
CA ARG A 46 -6.57 23.52 -8.78
C ARG A 46 -5.29 23.02 -8.12
N PRO A 47 -4.88 21.75 -8.38
CA PRO A 47 -3.66 21.21 -7.83
C PRO A 47 -2.41 21.87 -8.39
N CYS A 48 -1.45 22.17 -7.54
CA CYS A 48 -0.15 22.71 -7.92
C CYS A 48 0.64 21.73 -8.80
N PHE A 49 1.15 22.20 -9.92
CA PHE A 49 1.96 21.37 -10.85
C PHE A 49 3.40 21.17 -10.37
N ARG A 50 3.89 22.04 -9.49
CA ARG A 50 5.26 21.99 -8.98
C ARG A 50 5.41 20.99 -7.83
N CYS A 51 4.58 21.07 -6.78
CA CYS A 51 4.64 20.17 -5.64
C CYS A 51 3.77 18.93 -5.78
N ARG A 52 2.90 18.88 -6.78
CA ARG A 52 2.07 17.74 -7.14
C ARG A 52 1.34 17.14 -5.92
N PRO A 53 0.26 17.77 -5.44
CA PRO A 53 -0.47 17.29 -4.27
C PRO A 53 -1.10 15.90 -4.45
N ASP A 54 -1.24 15.43 -5.69
CA ASP A 54 -1.59 14.05 -6.07
C ASP A 54 -0.54 13.00 -5.63
N SER A 55 0.72 13.42 -5.46
CA SER A 55 1.82 12.57 -5.00
C SER A 55 2.05 12.67 -3.48
N ALA A 56 1.26 13.45 -2.75
CA ALA A 56 1.38 13.54 -1.30
C ALA A 56 1.04 12.17 -0.64
N PRO A 57 1.79 11.75 0.39
CA PRO A 57 1.41 10.61 1.20
C PRO A 57 0.01 10.85 1.76
N ARG A 58 -0.89 9.86 1.62
CA ARG A 58 -2.22 9.95 2.23
C ARG A 58 -2.04 9.98 3.75
N SER A 59 -2.53 11.02 4.42
CA SER A 59 -2.72 10.93 5.85
C SER A 59 -3.87 9.97 6.05
N ALA A 60 -3.60 8.82 6.67
CA ALA A 60 -4.68 8.01 7.17
C ALA A 60 -5.57 8.93 8.00
N ALA A 61 -6.85 8.96 7.70
CA ALA A 61 -7.83 9.80 8.39
C ALA A 61 -8.12 9.22 9.79
N TRP A 62 -7.09 8.89 10.54
CA TRP A 62 -7.13 8.29 11.88
C TRP A 62 -7.63 9.28 12.95
N LYS A 63 -7.85 10.52 12.59
CA LYS A 63 -8.39 11.52 13.50
C LYS A 63 -9.91 11.37 13.61
N GLY A 64 -10.37 10.43 14.44
CA GLY A 64 -11.75 10.38 14.90
C GLY A 64 -12.83 10.01 13.89
N VAL A 65 -12.45 9.66 12.69
CA VAL A 65 -13.38 9.15 11.67
C VAL A 65 -13.54 7.65 11.86
N GLY A 66 -14.74 7.16 12.08
CA GLY A 66 -15.01 5.74 12.35
C GLY A 66 -14.46 4.81 11.27
N ALA A 67 -14.17 3.56 11.63
CA ALA A 67 -13.60 2.55 10.75
C ALA A 67 -14.37 2.39 9.41
N THR A 68 -15.69 2.58 9.44
CA THR A 68 -16.57 2.51 8.26
C THR A 68 -16.23 3.58 7.22
N ILE A 69 -15.99 4.83 7.62
CA ILE A 69 -15.68 5.88 6.65
C ILE A 69 -14.28 5.72 6.06
N ASN A 70 -13.30 5.27 6.85
CA ASN A 70 -11.96 4.99 6.35
C ASN A 70 -12.01 3.87 5.29
N ARG A 71 -12.76 2.80 5.57
CA ARG A 71 -12.99 1.71 4.61
C ARG A 71 -13.74 2.22 3.37
N ALA A 72 -14.75 3.08 3.54
CA ALA A 72 -15.48 3.69 2.44
C ALA A 72 -14.57 4.52 1.53
N LEU A 73 -13.77 5.44 2.09
CA LEU A 73 -12.84 6.27 1.32
C LEU A 73 -11.76 5.43 0.62
N SER A 74 -11.30 4.35 1.24
CA SER A 74 -10.37 3.40 0.63
C SER A 74 -10.99 2.72 -0.60
N LEU A 75 -12.22 2.20 -0.48
CA LEU A 75 -12.94 1.56 -1.58
C LEU A 75 -13.27 2.56 -2.71
N LEU A 76 -13.70 3.78 -2.35
CA LEU A 76 -13.98 4.85 -3.32
C LEU A 76 -12.74 5.36 -4.04
N SER A 77 -11.54 5.07 -3.54
CA SER A 77 -10.28 5.47 -4.17
C SER A 77 -9.73 4.42 -5.15
N VAL A 78 -10.34 3.25 -5.24
CA VAL A 78 -9.90 2.18 -6.15
C VAL A 78 -10.15 2.56 -7.61
N ILE A 79 -9.23 2.20 -8.50
CA ILE A 79 -9.35 2.37 -9.94
C ILE A 79 -9.06 1.00 -10.60
N PRO A 80 -9.94 0.54 -11.49
CA PRO A 80 -11.16 1.18 -12.01
C PRO A 80 -12.23 1.37 -10.93
N ILE A 81 -13.08 2.41 -11.13
CA ILE A 81 -14.08 2.79 -10.13
C ILE A 81 -15.24 1.79 -10.09
N GLU A 82 -15.65 1.40 -8.88
CA GLU A 82 -16.87 0.63 -8.63
C GLU A 82 -18.09 1.55 -8.49
N ARG A 83 -19.28 1.00 -8.72
CA ARG A 83 -20.53 1.76 -8.48
C ARG A 83 -20.68 2.04 -6.98
N VAL A 84 -21.15 3.22 -6.64
CA VAL A 84 -21.34 3.65 -5.25
C VAL A 84 -22.29 2.70 -4.49
N ALA A 85 -23.32 2.19 -5.18
CA ALA A 85 -24.25 1.20 -4.63
C ALA A 85 -23.54 -0.11 -4.23
N ASP A 86 -22.62 -0.63 -5.06
CA ASP A 86 -21.88 -1.86 -4.77
C ASP A 86 -20.94 -1.66 -3.56
N ILE A 87 -20.30 -0.51 -3.48
CA ILE A 87 -19.47 -0.15 -2.31
C ILE A 87 -20.33 -0.07 -1.04
N ALA A 88 -21.51 0.53 -1.11
CA ALA A 88 -22.43 0.61 0.02
C ALA A 88 -22.86 -0.79 0.50
N MET A 89 -23.19 -1.68 -0.44
CA MET A 89 -23.52 -3.08 -0.16
C MET A 89 -22.37 -3.83 0.53
N ARG A 90 -21.13 -3.66 0.03
CA ARG A 90 -19.91 -4.25 0.64
C ARG A 90 -19.63 -3.72 2.05
N LEU A 91 -20.10 -2.52 2.36
CA LEU A 91 -19.99 -1.91 3.71
C LEU A 91 -21.15 -2.28 4.63
N GLY A 92 -22.19 -3.00 4.13
CA GLY A 92 -23.38 -3.32 4.89
C GLY A 92 -24.25 -2.10 5.23
N ILE A 93 -24.22 -1.04 4.41
CA ILE A 93 -24.95 0.21 4.64
C ILE A 93 -25.73 0.64 3.38
N SER A 94 -26.72 1.52 3.55
CA SER A 94 -27.43 2.09 2.41
C SER A 94 -26.57 3.12 1.66
N GLU A 95 -26.80 3.27 0.35
CA GLU A 95 -26.11 4.29 -0.47
C GLU A 95 -26.35 5.70 0.07
N ARG A 96 -27.57 5.98 0.55
CA ARG A 96 -27.92 7.27 1.19
C ARG A 96 -27.07 7.54 2.43
N TYR A 97 -26.85 6.52 3.26
CA TYR A 97 -26.03 6.65 4.46
C TYR A 97 -24.55 6.82 4.10
N LEU A 98 -24.05 6.05 3.12
CA LEU A 98 -22.70 6.22 2.57
C LEU A 98 -22.48 7.64 2.07
N ASN A 99 -23.45 8.19 1.31
CA ASN A 99 -23.38 9.57 0.83
C ASN A 99 -23.26 10.56 1.99
N LYS A 100 -24.10 10.44 3.03
CA LYS A 100 -24.04 11.28 4.22
C LYS A 100 -22.70 11.20 4.93
N LEU A 101 -22.17 9.98 5.11
CA LEU A 101 -20.86 9.76 5.76
C LEU A 101 -19.73 10.44 4.98
N VAL A 102 -19.69 10.24 3.66
CA VAL A 102 -18.63 10.78 2.81
C VAL A 102 -18.71 12.30 2.74
N VAL A 103 -19.90 12.87 2.55
CA VAL A 103 -20.09 14.33 2.55
C VAL A 103 -19.67 14.94 3.87
N ASN A 104 -20.02 14.33 5.00
CA ASN A 104 -19.61 14.83 6.32
C ASN A 104 -18.07 14.75 6.52
N ALA A 105 -17.43 13.73 5.97
CA ALA A 105 -15.99 13.53 6.15
C ALA A 105 -15.13 14.37 5.21
N VAL A 106 -15.51 14.45 3.92
CA VAL A 106 -14.68 15.06 2.89
C VAL A 106 -15.35 16.20 2.12
N GLY A 107 -16.57 16.57 2.49
CA GLY A 107 -17.28 17.73 1.95
C GLY A 107 -17.92 17.54 0.57
N ILE A 108 -17.80 16.35 -0.03
CA ILE A 108 -18.30 16.07 -1.40
C ILE A 108 -18.95 14.68 -1.50
N PRO A 109 -19.89 14.47 -2.45
CA PRO A 109 -20.51 13.19 -2.69
C PRO A 109 -19.50 12.09 -3.14
N PRO A 110 -19.78 10.81 -2.86
CA PRO A 110 -18.92 9.66 -3.22
C PRO A 110 -18.50 9.66 -4.70
N LYS A 111 -19.45 9.85 -5.62
CA LYS A 111 -19.16 9.86 -7.06
C LYS A 111 -18.23 11.00 -7.47
N GLN A 112 -18.38 12.17 -6.88
CA GLN A 112 -17.48 13.30 -7.13
C GLN A 112 -16.09 13.01 -6.55
N PHE A 113 -16.02 12.41 -5.37
CA PHE A 113 -14.77 11.96 -4.76
C PHE A 113 -14.03 10.96 -5.68
N GLN A 114 -14.70 9.93 -6.19
CA GLN A 114 -14.14 8.97 -7.15
C GLN A 114 -13.60 9.68 -8.41
N ASN A 115 -14.38 10.60 -8.98
CA ASN A 115 -13.96 11.35 -10.18
C ASN A 115 -12.71 12.20 -9.91
N MET A 116 -12.61 12.84 -8.76
CA MET A 116 -11.43 13.62 -8.40
C MET A 116 -10.21 12.73 -8.18
N GLN A 117 -10.37 11.57 -7.51
CA GLN A 117 -9.27 10.62 -7.29
C GLN A 117 -8.70 10.09 -8.61
N ARG A 118 -9.56 9.63 -9.52
CA ARG A 118 -9.08 9.15 -10.84
C ARG A 118 -8.46 10.26 -11.68
N THR A 119 -8.96 11.52 -11.57
CA THR A 119 -8.35 12.66 -12.28
C THR A 119 -6.97 12.99 -11.74
N LEU A 120 -6.78 12.95 -10.41
CA LEU A 120 -5.47 13.11 -9.78
C LEU A 120 -4.49 12.01 -10.21
N PHE A 121 -4.97 10.77 -10.30
CA PHE A 121 -4.16 9.66 -10.80
C PHE A 121 -3.80 9.85 -12.28
N ALA A 122 -4.76 10.19 -13.14
CA ALA A 122 -4.50 10.50 -14.55
C ALA A 122 -3.49 11.64 -14.70
N LYS A 123 -3.61 12.72 -13.92
CA LYS A 123 -2.65 13.82 -13.87
C LYS A 123 -1.25 13.33 -13.50
N GLN A 124 -1.14 12.43 -12.52
CA GLN A 124 0.12 11.82 -12.13
C GLN A 124 0.74 11.03 -13.28
N LEU A 125 -0.07 10.20 -13.98
CA LEU A 125 0.36 9.45 -15.17
C LEU A 125 0.88 10.38 -16.28
N ILE A 126 0.14 11.45 -16.59
CA ILE A 126 0.53 12.44 -17.62
C ILE A 126 1.90 13.08 -17.29
N GLN A 127 2.13 13.40 -16.03
CA GLN A 127 3.34 14.13 -15.61
C GLN A 127 4.55 13.24 -15.36
N GLN A 128 4.35 11.97 -15.05
CA GLN A 128 5.44 11.08 -14.60
C GLN A 128 5.78 9.98 -15.59
N THR A 129 4.87 9.64 -16.51
CA THR A 129 5.06 8.52 -17.43
C THR A 129 5.12 8.95 -18.88
N HIS A 130 5.56 8.03 -19.76
CA HIS A 130 5.55 8.19 -21.20
C HIS A 130 4.36 7.51 -21.90
N LEU A 131 3.38 7.03 -21.13
CA LEU A 131 2.18 6.39 -21.64
C LEU A 131 1.44 7.33 -22.62
N SER A 132 0.84 6.76 -23.66
CA SER A 132 -0.03 7.51 -24.56
C SER A 132 -1.22 8.11 -23.80
N MET A 133 -1.83 9.17 -24.33
CA MET A 133 -3.02 9.76 -23.70
C MET A 133 -4.20 8.77 -23.69
N THR A 134 -4.25 7.89 -24.68
CA THR A 134 -5.25 6.82 -24.75
C THR A 134 -5.03 5.79 -23.65
N ASP A 135 -3.79 5.32 -23.46
CA ASP A 135 -3.45 4.39 -22.38
C ASP A 135 -3.72 5.00 -21.01
N ILE A 136 -3.39 6.29 -20.83
CA ILE A 136 -3.69 7.00 -19.57
C ILE A 136 -5.20 7.07 -19.33
N ALA A 137 -6.01 7.33 -20.36
CA ALA A 137 -7.47 7.34 -20.21
C ALA A 137 -7.98 5.99 -19.72
N ILE A 138 -7.58 4.91 -20.35
CA ILE A 138 -7.96 3.52 -20.00
C ILE A 138 -7.46 3.20 -18.58
N THR A 139 -6.18 3.43 -18.31
CA THR A 139 -5.53 3.14 -17.01
C THR A 139 -6.19 3.90 -15.86
N ALA A 140 -6.63 5.13 -16.09
CA ALA A 140 -7.34 5.93 -15.09
C ALA A 140 -8.85 5.66 -15.04
N GLY A 141 -9.35 4.65 -15.75
CA GLY A 141 -10.74 4.23 -15.73
C GLY A 141 -11.70 5.16 -16.49
N TYR A 142 -11.23 5.90 -17.50
CA TYR A 142 -12.06 6.67 -18.42
C TYR A 142 -12.43 5.82 -19.64
N GLN A 143 -13.65 5.95 -20.11
CA GLN A 143 -14.14 5.23 -21.30
C GLN A 143 -13.65 5.85 -22.61
N SER A 144 -13.16 7.08 -22.59
CA SER A 144 -12.63 7.77 -23.76
C SER A 144 -11.65 8.86 -23.43
N LEU A 145 -10.77 9.18 -24.38
CA LEU A 145 -9.84 10.31 -24.29
C LEU A 145 -10.57 11.65 -24.05
N ARG A 146 -11.76 11.83 -24.67
CA ARG A 146 -12.57 13.04 -24.48
C ARG A 146 -13.05 13.20 -23.05
N GLN A 147 -13.40 12.11 -22.36
CA GLN A 147 -13.77 12.18 -20.94
C GLN A 147 -12.57 12.56 -20.06
N LEU A 148 -11.38 11.99 -20.32
CA LEU A 148 -10.14 12.37 -19.65
C LEU A 148 -9.84 13.85 -19.85
N GLN A 149 -9.90 14.36 -21.08
CA GLN A 149 -9.63 15.77 -21.39
C GLN A 149 -10.55 16.69 -20.58
N ARG A 150 -11.87 16.46 -20.62
CA ARG A 150 -12.85 17.24 -19.87
C ARG A 150 -12.58 17.20 -18.35
N ALA A 151 -12.24 16.06 -17.81
CA ALA A 151 -11.94 15.94 -16.39
C ALA A 151 -10.66 16.72 -16.00
N ILE A 152 -9.60 16.63 -16.81
CA ILE A 152 -8.38 17.40 -16.58
C ILE A 152 -8.64 18.91 -16.71
N GLU A 153 -9.38 19.34 -17.71
CA GLU A 153 -9.77 20.75 -17.87
C GLU A 153 -10.61 21.23 -16.69
N GLN A 154 -11.61 20.45 -16.28
CA GLN A 154 -12.49 20.80 -15.16
C GLN A 154 -11.75 20.91 -13.83
N TYR A 155 -10.90 19.93 -13.48
CA TYR A 155 -10.29 19.85 -12.16
C TYR A 155 -8.87 20.42 -12.09
N CYS A 156 -8.18 20.58 -13.22
CA CYS A 156 -6.82 21.10 -13.26
C CYS A 156 -6.69 22.44 -13.99
N ALA A 157 -7.76 22.94 -14.61
CA ALA A 157 -7.80 24.19 -15.38
C ALA A 157 -6.67 24.25 -16.45
N THR A 158 -6.42 23.14 -17.13
CA THR A 158 -5.39 23.03 -18.16
C THR A 158 -5.67 21.82 -19.08
N SER A 159 -5.03 21.73 -20.23
CA SER A 159 -5.14 20.55 -21.09
C SER A 159 -4.15 19.45 -20.71
N PRO A 160 -4.43 18.17 -21.03
CA PRO A 160 -3.49 17.08 -20.82
C PRO A 160 -2.13 17.30 -21.51
N THR A 161 -2.13 17.89 -22.69
CA THR A 161 -0.92 18.20 -23.45
C THR A 161 -0.03 19.23 -22.74
N GLN A 162 -0.64 20.27 -22.16
CA GLN A 162 0.08 21.28 -21.38
C GLN A 162 0.63 20.72 -20.05
N LEU A 163 -0.01 19.69 -19.49
CA LEU A 163 0.51 18.99 -18.31
C LEU A 163 1.75 18.16 -18.59
N ARG A 164 1.90 17.65 -19.80
CA ARG A 164 3.03 16.81 -20.21
C ARG A 164 4.23 17.68 -20.51
N LYS A 165 5.21 17.70 -19.58
CA LYS A 165 6.42 18.52 -19.67
C LYS A 165 7.58 17.86 -20.40
N LYS A 166 7.49 16.56 -20.73
CA LYS A 166 8.60 15.80 -21.32
C LYS A 166 8.18 15.21 -22.66
N GLU A 167 9.09 15.29 -23.64
CA GLU A 167 8.95 14.51 -24.85
C GLU A 167 8.99 13.01 -24.55
N PRO A 168 8.28 12.18 -25.30
CA PRO A 168 8.28 10.74 -25.10
C PRO A 168 9.69 10.19 -25.42
N VAL A 169 10.40 9.77 -24.38
CA VAL A 169 11.56 8.91 -24.53
C VAL A 169 11.05 7.48 -24.61
N GLN A 170 11.56 6.69 -25.54
CA GLN A 170 11.22 5.26 -25.66
C GLN A 170 11.75 4.47 -24.46
N GLN A 171 11.15 4.64 -23.29
CA GLN A 171 11.35 3.77 -22.13
C GLN A 171 10.19 2.80 -22.07
N LYS A 172 10.48 1.51 -22.13
CA LYS A 172 9.48 0.44 -22.02
C LYS A 172 8.89 0.34 -20.59
N ALA A 173 9.68 0.63 -19.55
CA ALA A 173 9.22 0.60 -18.16
C ALA A 173 8.54 1.90 -17.73
N ILE A 174 7.43 1.76 -17.01
CA ILE A 174 6.69 2.88 -16.41
C ILE A 174 7.47 3.39 -15.21
N SER A 175 7.84 4.66 -15.20
CA SER A 175 8.57 5.29 -14.09
C SER A 175 7.65 6.18 -13.27
N PHE A 176 7.66 5.98 -11.93
CA PHE A 176 6.93 6.78 -10.96
C PHE A 176 7.84 7.26 -9.83
N PHE A 177 7.43 8.32 -9.15
CA PHE A 177 8.01 8.70 -7.87
C PHE A 177 6.94 8.65 -6.78
N LEU A 178 7.20 7.85 -5.73
CA LEU A 178 6.33 7.67 -4.58
C LEU A 178 6.98 8.32 -3.37
N SER A 179 6.37 9.37 -2.82
CA SER A 179 6.89 10.05 -1.64
C SER A 179 6.38 9.45 -0.34
N TYR A 180 7.18 9.57 0.73
CA TYR A 180 6.80 9.27 2.10
C TYR A 180 6.98 10.50 3.01
N ARG A 181 6.49 10.42 4.25
CA ARG A 181 6.78 11.41 5.31
C ARG A 181 8.05 11.00 6.04
N PRO A 182 9.07 11.88 6.10
CA PRO A 182 10.27 11.61 6.91
C PRO A 182 9.94 11.72 8.42
N PRO A 183 10.72 11.01 9.27
CA PRO A 183 11.79 10.09 8.92
C PRO A 183 11.26 8.76 8.35
N TYR A 184 12.10 8.06 7.60
CA TYR A 184 11.86 6.73 7.07
C TYR A 184 13.08 5.86 7.29
N ASN A 185 12.97 4.83 8.09
CA ASN A 185 14.09 3.94 8.39
C ASN A 185 14.23 2.88 7.30
N TRP A 186 14.86 3.24 6.17
CA TRP A 186 15.09 2.31 5.08
C TRP A 186 15.94 1.09 5.48
N PRO A 187 17.04 1.21 6.26
CA PRO A 187 17.78 0.05 6.72
C PRO A 187 16.90 -0.99 7.43
N TYR A 188 16.02 -0.55 8.32
CA TYR A 188 15.08 -1.45 9.00
C TYR A 188 14.13 -2.15 8.00
N VAL A 189 13.49 -1.39 7.10
CA VAL A 189 12.57 -1.94 6.10
C VAL A 189 13.28 -2.90 5.16
N ARG A 190 14.45 -2.53 4.68
CA ARG A 190 15.33 -3.34 3.84
C ARG A 190 15.65 -4.68 4.51
N ASP A 191 16.16 -4.66 5.73
CA ASP A 191 16.59 -5.85 6.45
C ASP A 191 15.40 -6.75 6.79
N PHE A 192 14.26 -6.15 7.10
CA PHE A 192 13.01 -6.87 7.33
C PHE A 192 12.52 -7.59 6.07
N LEU A 193 12.57 -6.92 4.90
CA LEU A 193 12.20 -7.51 3.61
C LEU A 193 13.23 -8.55 3.16
N ALA A 194 14.53 -8.26 3.30
CA ALA A 194 15.62 -9.16 2.91
C ALA A 194 15.54 -10.50 3.66
N THR A 195 15.30 -10.45 4.97
CA THR A 195 15.16 -11.67 5.79
C THR A 195 13.98 -12.57 5.36
N ARG A 196 12.99 -11.98 4.66
CA ARG A 196 11.74 -12.65 4.24
C ARG A 196 11.58 -12.77 2.73
N ALA A 197 12.58 -12.34 1.98
CA ALA A 197 12.58 -12.42 0.52
C ALA A 197 12.58 -13.88 0.04
N ILE A 198 11.82 -14.14 -1.02
CA ILE A 198 11.73 -15.46 -1.67
C ILE A 198 12.58 -15.39 -2.93
N GLU A 199 13.55 -16.28 -3.02
CA GLU A 199 14.43 -16.39 -4.17
C GLU A 199 13.63 -16.62 -5.46
N GLY A 200 14.02 -15.95 -6.54
CA GLY A 200 13.32 -15.99 -7.83
C GLY A 200 12.05 -15.11 -7.89
N MET A 201 11.50 -14.68 -6.75
CA MET A 201 10.33 -13.81 -6.71
C MET A 201 10.69 -12.41 -6.19
N GLU A 202 11.53 -12.31 -5.17
CA GLU A 202 11.88 -11.05 -4.49
C GLU A 202 13.40 -10.85 -4.43
N ARG A 203 13.84 -9.63 -4.59
CA ARG A 203 15.23 -9.22 -4.39
C ARG A 203 15.29 -7.93 -3.59
N VAL A 204 16.18 -7.92 -2.60
CA VAL A 204 16.44 -6.72 -1.79
C VAL A 204 17.93 -6.39 -1.88
N THR A 205 18.22 -5.14 -2.24
CA THR A 205 19.59 -4.61 -2.28
C THR A 205 19.73 -3.49 -1.24
N ASN A 206 20.92 -2.91 -1.12
CA ASN A 206 21.12 -1.76 -0.25
C ASN A 206 20.21 -0.57 -0.60
N GLU A 207 19.83 -0.43 -1.86
CA GLU A 207 19.12 0.74 -2.37
C GLU A 207 17.71 0.41 -2.89
N SER A 208 17.37 -0.87 -3.11
CA SER A 208 16.11 -1.24 -3.77
C SER A 208 15.43 -2.47 -3.20
N TYR A 209 14.11 -2.51 -3.40
CA TYR A 209 13.29 -3.71 -3.30
C TYR A 209 12.65 -3.99 -4.66
N GLU A 210 12.75 -5.23 -5.09
CA GLU A 210 12.30 -5.73 -6.39
C GLU A 210 11.41 -6.94 -6.20
N ARG A 211 10.37 -7.07 -7.06
CA ARG A 211 9.45 -8.20 -6.96
C ARG A 211 8.76 -8.49 -8.28
N TYR A 212 8.60 -9.79 -8.56
CA TYR A 212 7.66 -10.31 -9.56
C TYR A 212 6.28 -10.53 -8.92
N PHE A 213 5.23 -10.29 -9.68
CA PHE A 213 3.84 -10.46 -9.24
C PHE A 213 2.96 -10.96 -10.39
N SER A 214 1.91 -11.73 -10.08
CA SER A 214 0.92 -12.16 -11.06
C SER A 214 0.06 -10.97 -11.49
N CYS A 215 -0.13 -10.84 -12.81
CA CYS A 215 -0.94 -9.80 -13.43
C CYS A 215 -1.76 -10.41 -14.57
N ASN A 216 -2.95 -10.91 -14.24
CA ASN A 216 -3.73 -11.79 -15.12
C ASN A 216 -2.86 -13.03 -15.49
N GLU A 217 -2.92 -13.62 -16.60
CA GLU A 217 -2.14 -14.80 -17.03
C GLU A 217 -0.66 -14.49 -17.33
N SER A 218 -0.12 -13.40 -16.80
CA SER A 218 1.24 -12.93 -17.09
C SER A 218 1.95 -12.45 -15.80
N LEU A 219 3.27 -12.38 -15.83
CA LEU A 219 4.04 -11.76 -14.76
C LEU A 219 4.24 -10.27 -15.01
N GLY A 220 4.05 -9.49 -13.95
CA GLY A 220 4.56 -8.14 -13.84
C GLY A 220 5.80 -8.09 -12.95
N PHE A 221 6.55 -7.02 -13.06
CA PHE A 221 7.75 -6.74 -12.26
C PHE A 221 7.76 -5.29 -11.79
N PHE A 222 8.26 -5.05 -10.60
CA PHE A 222 8.62 -3.71 -10.18
C PHE A 222 9.97 -3.68 -9.46
N LYS A 223 10.61 -2.50 -9.52
CA LYS A 223 11.78 -2.11 -8.75
C LYS A 223 11.51 -0.78 -8.08
N ALA A 224 11.58 -0.76 -6.76
CA ALA A 224 11.45 0.46 -5.93
C ALA A 224 12.84 0.84 -5.40
N ILE A 225 13.40 1.93 -5.90
CA ILE A 225 14.73 2.43 -5.54
C ILE A 225 14.55 3.57 -4.53
N HIS A 226 15.15 3.45 -3.37
CA HIS A 226 15.10 4.45 -2.31
C HIS A 226 15.85 5.72 -2.70
N ASP A 227 15.24 6.87 -2.51
CA ASP A 227 15.79 8.20 -2.74
C ASP A 227 15.56 9.04 -1.48
N GLU A 228 16.52 8.99 -0.57
CA GLU A 228 16.45 9.68 0.72
C GLU A 228 16.39 11.20 0.54
N ALA A 229 17.15 11.73 -0.40
CA ALA A 229 17.23 13.19 -0.66
C ALA A 229 15.87 13.78 -1.07
N ARG A 230 15.03 12.98 -1.76
CA ARG A 230 13.71 13.37 -2.21
C ARG A 230 12.59 12.83 -1.31
N HIS A 231 12.91 12.13 -0.24
CA HIS A 231 11.97 11.50 0.69
C HIS A 231 10.97 10.61 -0.04
N GLY A 232 11.46 9.59 -0.77
CA GLY A 232 10.60 8.71 -1.55
C GLY A 232 11.32 7.56 -2.22
N PHE A 233 10.61 6.94 -3.17
CA PHE A 233 11.12 5.87 -4.00
C PHE A 233 10.91 6.20 -5.47
N LYS A 234 11.96 6.02 -6.28
CA LYS A 234 11.82 5.91 -7.73
C LYS A 234 11.33 4.50 -8.04
N LEU A 235 10.15 4.40 -8.59
CA LEU A 235 9.52 3.15 -8.97
C LEU A 235 9.65 2.93 -10.47
N LEU A 236 10.09 1.75 -10.85
CA LEU A 236 10.07 1.24 -12.22
C LEU A 236 9.13 0.05 -12.26
N ILE A 237 8.17 0.05 -13.17
CA ILE A 237 7.17 -1.03 -13.32
C ILE A 237 7.19 -1.51 -14.75
N ASP A 238 7.21 -2.83 -14.92
CA ASP A 238 6.96 -3.51 -16.19
C ASP A 238 5.77 -4.45 -15.97
N MET A 239 4.68 -4.24 -16.73
CA MET A 239 3.47 -5.05 -16.62
C MET A 239 2.64 -4.98 -17.91
N PRO A 240 2.00 -6.10 -18.31
CA PRO A 240 1.24 -6.16 -19.55
C PRO A 240 -0.12 -5.44 -19.44
N ASP A 241 -0.78 -5.49 -18.27
CA ASP A 241 -2.12 -4.94 -18.06
C ASP A 241 -2.09 -3.62 -17.29
N LEU A 242 -2.16 -2.51 -18.00
CA LEU A 242 -2.18 -1.17 -17.42
C LEU A 242 -3.46 -0.85 -16.65
N GLY A 243 -4.55 -1.59 -16.86
CA GLY A 243 -5.80 -1.40 -16.12
C GLY A 243 -5.65 -1.66 -14.62
N ARG A 244 -4.64 -2.46 -14.22
CA ARG A 244 -4.33 -2.76 -12.82
C ARG A 244 -3.23 -1.88 -12.21
N LEU A 245 -2.66 -0.95 -12.98
CA LEU A 245 -1.49 -0.15 -12.54
C LEU A 245 -1.76 0.61 -11.23
N HIS A 246 -2.95 1.16 -11.04
CA HIS A 246 -3.30 1.85 -9.80
C HIS A 246 -3.25 0.90 -8.59
N THR A 247 -3.83 -0.29 -8.71
CA THR A 247 -3.84 -1.32 -7.65
C THR A 247 -2.42 -1.75 -7.31
N ILE A 248 -1.58 -1.97 -8.32
CA ILE A 248 -0.17 -2.34 -8.13
C ILE A 248 0.60 -1.24 -7.40
N ILE A 249 0.44 0.03 -7.81
CA ILE A 249 1.06 1.17 -7.13
C ILE A 249 0.61 1.26 -5.67
N GLU A 250 -0.69 1.09 -5.38
CA GLU A 250 -1.20 1.11 -4.01
C GLU A 250 -0.65 -0.07 -3.19
N ASN A 251 -0.54 -1.27 -3.77
CA ASN A 251 0.10 -2.40 -3.10
C ASN A 251 1.57 -2.11 -2.76
N ILE A 252 2.34 -1.54 -3.70
CA ILE A 252 3.74 -1.16 -3.44
C ILE A 252 3.83 -0.14 -2.30
N LYS A 253 2.98 0.91 -2.31
CA LYS A 253 2.92 1.89 -1.22
C LYS A 253 2.63 1.24 0.13
N GLN A 254 1.84 0.20 0.14
CA GLN A 254 1.45 -0.51 1.36
C GLN A 254 2.53 -1.48 1.82
N VAL A 255 3.20 -2.20 0.89
CA VAL A 255 4.35 -3.06 1.23
C VAL A 255 5.46 -2.23 1.88
N LEU A 256 5.70 -1.01 1.35
CA LEU A 256 6.71 -0.09 1.86
C LEU A 256 6.19 0.86 2.95
N ASP A 257 4.91 0.77 3.31
CA ASP A 257 4.26 1.61 4.33
C ASP A 257 4.47 3.13 4.13
N LEU A 258 4.27 3.60 2.88
CA LEU A 258 4.55 4.99 2.51
C LEU A 258 3.50 5.98 3.03
N HIS A 259 2.35 5.49 3.50
CA HIS A 259 1.26 6.33 4.03
C HIS A 259 1.42 6.67 5.51
N ALA A 260 2.27 5.94 6.24
CA ALA A 260 2.47 6.13 7.66
C ALA A 260 2.89 7.57 8.02
N ASP A 261 2.42 8.03 9.17
CA ASP A 261 2.83 9.30 9.77
C ASP A 261 3.73 9.03 10.98
N PRO A 262 5.06 9.06 10.79
CA PRO A 262 6.00 8.65 11.83
C PRO A 262 5.87 9.48 13.10
N LEU A 263 5.53 10.77 13.01
CA LEU A 263 5.41 11.62 14.19
C LEU A 263 4.23 11.23 15.09
N LEU A 264 3.08 10.89 14.49
CA LEU A 264 1.93 10.43 15.26
C LEU A 264 2.19 9.06 15.87
N ILE A 265 2.84 8.18 15.12
CA ILE A 265 3.22 6.84 15.57
C ILE A 265 4.19 6.96 16.76
N GLU A 266 5.30 7.67 16.60
CA GLU A 266 6.33 7.86 17.61
C GLU A 266 5.76 8.47 18.91
N GLN A 267 4.90 9.48 18.76
CA GLN A 267 4.20 10.08 19.91
C GLN A 267 3.37 9.06 20.69
N SER A 268 2.62 8.20 19.99
CA SER A 268 1.81 7.16 20.63
C SER A 268 2.66 6.07 21.28
N LEU A 269 3.78 5.69 20.65
CA LEU A 269 4.72 4.73 21.23
C LEU A 269 5.34 5.27 22.53
N LEU A 270 5.73 6.53 22.57
CA LEU A 270 6.24 7.17 23.79
C LEU A 270 5.18 7.25 24.88
N GLN A 271 3.93 7.56 24.51
CA GLN A 271 2.79 7.58 25.45
C GLN A 271 2.50 6.20 26.04
N SER A 272 2.82 5.12 25.34
CA SER A 272 2.66 3.74 25.83
C SER A 272 3.71 3.34 26.89
N GLY A 273 4.66 4.20 27.21
CA GLY A 273 5.72 3.92 28.19
C GLY A 273 7.03 3.44 27.57
N LEU A 274 7.15 3.43 26.25
CA LEU A 274 8.43 3.13 25.59
C LEU A 274 9.45 4.23 25.91
N PRO A 275 10.64 3.89 26.45
CA PRO A 275 11.68 4.90 26.71
C PRO A 275 12.14 5.58 25.42
N PRO A 276 12.35 6.91 25.41
CA PRO A 276 12.81 7.64 24.23
C PRO A 276 14.12 7.10 23.62
N SER A 277 15.04 6.62 24.48
CA SER A 277 16.32 6.02 24.07
C SER A 277 16.16 4.66 23.35
N LYS A 278 14.98 4.06 23.42
CA LYS A 278 14.65 2.77 22.80
C LYS A 278 13.75 2.91 21.56
N LEU A 279 13.30 4.13 21.28
CA LEU A 279 12.51 4.40 20.08
C LEU A 279 13.39 4.30 18.83
N THR A 280 12.93 3.54 17.84
CA THR A 280 13.52 3.49 16.50
C THR A 280 12.81 4.51 15.62
N PRO A 281 13.43 5.66 15.29
CA PRO A 281 12.79 6.69 14.49
C PRO A 281 12.46 6.20 13.07
N GLY A 282 11.32 6.60 12.55
CA GLY A 282 10.92 6.29 11.19
C GLY A 282 10.60 4.83 10.90
N LEU A 283 10.33 4.05 11.94
CA LEU A 283 9.92 2.66 11.82
C LEU A 283 8.66 2.53 10.96
N ARG A 284 8.60 1.48 10.14
CA ARG A 284 7.52 1.20 9.20
C ARG A 284 6.94 -0.19 9.44
N LEU A 285 5.71 -0.40 8.97
CA LEU A 285 5.03 -1.70 8.97
C LEU A 285 5.07 -2.31 7.56
N PRO A 286 6.16 -3.00 7.15
CA PRO A 286 6.21 -3.64 5.84
C PRO A 286 5.15 -4.73 5.76
N SER A 287 4.22 -4.64 4.80
CA SER A 287 3.15 -5.62 4.66
C SER A 287 3.48 -6.71 3.64
N ALA A 288 2.69 -7.78 3.60
CA ALA A 288 2.72 -8.75 2.52
C ALA A 288 2.02 -8.19 1.27
N TRP A 289 2.26 -8.80 0.13
CA TRP A 289 1.66 -8.38 -1.14
C TRP A 289 0.14 -8.53 -1.16
N SER A 290 -0.36 -9.61 -0.59
CA SER A 290 -1.79 -9.90 -0.46
C SER A 290 -2.11 -10.52 0.89
N VAL A 291 -3.40 -10.52 1.26
CA VAL A 291 -3.90 -11.21 2.46
C VAL A 291 -3.65 -12.71 2.36
N PHE A 292 -3.87 -13.30 1.18
CA PHE A 292 -3.61 -14.72 0.92
C PHE A 292 -2.14 -15.09 1.15
N GLU A 293 -1.20 -14.34 0.55
CA GLU A 293 0.23 -14.56 0.78
C GLU A 293 0.59 -14.43 2.26
N SER A 294 0.05 -13.40 2.94
CA SER A 294 0.30 -13.18 4.36
C SER A 294 -0.12 -14.37 5.21
N GLY A 295 -1.30 -14.93 4.93
CA GLY A 295 -1.83 -16.08 5.66
C GLY A 295 -1.02 -17.35 5.39
N CYS A 296 -0.66 -17.63 4.14
CA CYS A 296 0.22 -18.76 3.80
C CYS A 296 1.56 -18.65 4.54
N ARG A 297 2.21 -17.48 4.50
CA ARG A 297 3.47 -17.22 5.23
C ARG A 297 3.29 -17.39 6.75
N ALA A 298 2.17 -16.95 7.31
CA ALA A 298 1.88 -17.07 8.74
C ALA A 298 1.67 -18.52 9.18
N ILE A 299 0.87 -19.30 8.43
CA ILE A 299 0.59 -20.72 8.75
C ILE A 299 1.86 -21.56 8.60
N VAL A 300 2.59 -21.38 7.50
CA VAL A 300 3.86 -22.08 7.25
C VAL A 300 4.91 -21.75 8.33
N GLY A 301 4.91 -20.51 8.81
CA GLY A 301 5.86 -20.00 9.80
C GLY A 301 5.56 -20.35 11.26
N GLN A 302 4.45 -21.05 11.56
CA GLN A 302 4.13 -21.43 12.93
C GLN A 302 5.20 -22.31 13.57
N GLN A 303 5.66 -21.94 14.77
CA GLN A 303 6.59 -22.72 15.60
C GLN A 303 7.94 -23.08 14.93
N VAL A 304 8.37 -22.30 13.96
CA VAL A 304 9.68 -22.46 13.31
C VAL A 304 10.39 -21.12 13.20
N SER A 305 11.71 -21.14 12.97
CA SER A 305 12.46 -19.90 12.72
C SER A 305 12.04 -19.24 11.40
N VAL A 306 12.23 -17.92 11.30
CA VAL A 306 11.93 -17.17 10.06
C VAL A 306 12.65 -17.79 8.85
N LYS A 307 13.92 -18.16 9.01
CA LYS A 307 14.71 -18.83 7.94
C LYS A 307 14.08 -20.14 7.48
N ALA A 308 13.63 -20.98 8.42
CA ALA A 308 12.98 -22.25 8.08
C ALA A 308 11.63 -22.03 7.40
N ALA A 309 10.84 -21.06 7.89
CA ALA A 309 9.57 -20.69 7.26
C ALA A 309 9.76 -20.22 5.81
N ILE A 310 10.73 -19.31 5.57
CA ILE A 310 11.01 -18.80 4.23
C ILE A 310 11.45 -19.94 3.29
N GLY A 311 12.28 -20.88 3.75
CA GLY A 311 12.64 -22.05 2.94
C GLY A 311 11.43 -22.89 2.51
N GLN A 312 10.42 -23.06 3.36
CA GLN A 312 9.19 -23.77 2.98
C GLN A 312 8.32 -22.93 2.03
N VAL A 313 8.22 -21.61 2.23
CA VAL A 313 7.49 -20.72 1.31
C VAL A 313 8.19 -20.64 -0.05
N THR A 314 9.52 -20.68 -0.09
CA THR A 314 10.29 -20.74 -1.34
C THR A 314 9.96 -22.03 -2.11
N LEU A 315 9.91 -23.19 -1.43
CA LEU A 315 9.47 -24.43 -2.05
C LEU A 315 8.04 -24.33 -2.59
N LEU A 316 7.13 -23.69 -1.84
CA LEU A 316 5.74 -23.48 -2.29
C LEU A 316 5.70 -22.64 -3.57
N VAL A 317 6.48 -21.56 -3.63
CA VAL A 317 6.56 -20.66 -4.79
C VAL A 317 7.20 -21.36 -5.98
N HIS A 318 8.29 -22.08 -5.80
CA HIS A 318 8.98 -22.77 -6.90
C HIS A 318 8.18 -23.93 -7.49
N GLN A 319 7.33 -24.60 -6.70
CA GLN A 319 6.54 -25.73 -7.16
C GLN A 319 5.18 -25.33 -7.75
N LEU A 320 4.57 -24.26 -7.27
CA LEU A 320 3.19 -23.88 -7.61
C LEU A 320 3.04 -22.45 -8.14
N GLY A 321 4.09 -21.64 -8.08
CA GLY A 321 4.07 -20.28 -8.62
C GLY A 321 4.05 -20.27 -10.15
N GLU A 322 3.42 -19.27 -10.73
CA GLU A 322 3.50 -19.06 -12.18
C GLU A 322 4.93 -18.69 -12.56
N THR A 323 5.43 -19.31 -13.62
CA THR A 323 6.77 -19.05 -14.17
C THR A 323 6.67 -18.44 -15.55
N VAL A 324 7.61 -17.56 -15.88
CA VAL A 324 7.83 -17.10 -17.26
C VAL A 324 9.28 -17.33 -17.60
N SER A 325 9.51 -18.22 -18.57
CA SER A 325 10.85 -18.59 -18.99
C SER A 325 11.55 -17.55 -19.88
N ASP A 326 10.83 -16.71 -20.66
CA ASP A 326 11.51 -15.97 -21.75
C ASP A 326 10.95 -14.61 -22.19
N ALA A 327 9.94 -13.99 -21.59
CA ALA A 327 9.18 -12.96 -22.32
C ALA A 327 9.04 -11.56 -21.68
N LEU A 328 9.68 -11.24 -20.58
CA LEU A 328 9.82 -9.82 -20.24
C LEU A 328 11.08 -9.30 -20.93
N PRO A 329 10.94 -8.36 -21.87
CA PRO A 329 12.12 -7.77 -22.52
C PRO A 329 13.01 -7.18 -21.45
N SER A 330 14.30 -7.43 -21.58
CA SER A 330 15.38 -6.85 -20.75
C SER A 330 15.47 -5.33 -20.94
N ASN A 331 14.50 -4.60 -20.37
CA ASN A 331 14.39 -3.14 -20.51
C ASN A 331 15.35 -2.40 -19.58
N GLY A 332 16.61 -2.85 -19.47
CA GLY A 332 17.58 -2.27 -18.56
C GLY A 332 17.37 -2.68 -17.08
N LEU A 333 16.45 -3.60 -16.81
CA LEU A 333 16.27 -4.24 -15.52
C LEU A 333 17.04 -5.57 -15.58
N GLU A 334 18.18 -5.65 -14.92
CA GLU A 334 18.95 -6.89 -14.80
C GLU A 334 18.08 -7.98 -14.20
N SER A 335 18.02 -9.14 -14.84
CA SER A 335 17.27 -10.30 -14.34
C SER A 335 17.78 -10.72 -12.96
N ILE A 336 16.86 -11.00 -12.04
CA ILE A 336 17.21 -11.44 -10.68
C ILE A 336 17.81 -12.84 -10.70
N THR A 337 17.27 -13.71 -11.53
CA THR A 337 17.70 -15.11 -11.76
C THR A 337 17.22 -15.55 -13.14
N ASN A 338 17.66 -16.74 -13.60
CA ASN A 338 17.16 -17.36 -14.83
C ASN A 338 15.69 -17.81 -14.71
N GLU A 339 15.21 -18.04 -13.49
CA GLU A 339 13.84 -18.44 -13.19
C GLU A 339 13.12 -17.32 -12.43
N ARG A 340 11.90 -17.01 -12.85
CA ARG A 340 11.07 -15.90 -12.32
C ARG A 340 9.74 -16.48 -11.90
N TYR A 341 9.31 -16.17 -10.68
CA TYR A 341 8.11 -16.71 -10.08
C TYR A 341 7.18 -15.60 -9.58
N SER A 342 5.87 -15.84 -9.66
CA SER A 342 4.89 -15.16 -8.81
C SER A 342 4.52 -16.03 -7.61
N PHE A 343 3.86 -15.43 -6.61
CA PHE A 343 3.25 -16.21 -5.54
C PHE A 343 2.10 -17.05 -6.13
N PRO A 344 1.95 -18.34 -5.76
CA PRO A 344 0.95 -19.23 -6.32
C PRO A 344 -0.48 -18.73 -6.07
N SER A 345 -1.39 -19.09 -6.99
CA SER A 345 -2.80 -18.77 -6.83
C SER A 345 -3.45 -19.60 -5.69
N PRO A 346 -4.57 -19.14 -5.12
CA PRO A 346 -5.33 -19.92 -4.15
C PRO A 346 -5.73 -21.30 -4.69
N GLU A 347 -6.11 -21.37 -5.96
CA GLU A 347 -6.52 -22.60 -6.65
C GLU A 347 -5.37 -23.60 -6.69
N SER A 348 -4.18 -23.18 -7.15
CA SER A 348 -2.98 -24.04 -7.21
C SER A 348 -2.62 -24.62 -5.84
N VAL A 349 -2.72 -23.81 -4.77
CA VAL A 349 -2.41 -24.27 -3.41
C VAL A 349 -3.49 -25.20 -2.85
N ALA A 350 -4.77 -24.92 -3.12
CA ALA A 350 -5.90 -25.69 -2.62
C ALA A 350 -5.97 -27.10 -3.22
N GLU A 351 -5.64 -27.24 -4.50
CA GLU A 351 -5.71 -28.49 -5.27
C GLU A 351 -4.51 -29.40 -5.05
N ASN A 352 -3.35 -28.85 -4.67
CA ASN A 352 -2.13 -29.64 -4.49
C ASN A 352 -2.07 -30.32 -3.12
N SER A 353 -1.45 -31.50 -3.05
CA SER A 353 -1.24 -32.24 -1.78
C SER A 353 -0.21 -31.62 -0.85
N LEU A 354 0.66 -30.75 -1.38
CA LEU A 354 1.77 -30.09 -0.70
C LEU A 354 2.81 -31.05 -0.08
N GLU A 355 2.97 -32.28 -0.65
CA GLU A 355 3.88 -33.28 -0.12
C GLU A 355 5.37 -32.88 -0.18
N PHE A 356 5.72 -31.96 -1.09
CA PHE A 356 7.06 -31.39 -1.18
C PHE A 356 7.43 -30.49 0.02
N LEU A 357 6.43 -30.00 0.80
CA LEU A 357 6.68 -29.20 1.99
C LEU A 357 7.12 -30.10 3.17
N ARG A 358 8.22 -29.72 3.80
CA ARG A 358 8.78 -30.42 4.96
C ARG A 358 8.16 -29.92 6.26
N MET A 359 6.88 -30.21 6.46
CA MET A 359 6.13 -29.83 7.64
C MET A 359 5.06 -30.87 7.99
N PRO A 360 4.49 -30.84 9.22
CA PRO A 360 3.42 -31.77 9.64
C PRO A 360 2.20 -31.70 8.71
N GLN A 361 1.57 -32.87 8.47
CA GLN A 361 0.41 -32.99 7.59
C GLN A 361 -0.73 -32.05 7.99
N ALA A 362 -1.01 -31.92 9.30
CA ALA A 362 -2.03 -31.00 9.80
C ALA A 362 -1.79 -29.54 9.36
N ARG A 363 -0.54 -29.09 9.20
CA ARG A 363 -0.21 -27.75 8.74
C ARG A 363 -0.37 -27.61 7.24
N LYS A 364 -0.03 -28.65 6.45
CA LYS A 364 -0.31 -28.72 5.00
C LYS A 364 -1.81 -28.56 4.75
N GLU A 365 -2.63 -29.32 5.51
CA GLU A 365 -4.10 -29.22 5.43
C GLU A 365 -4.61 -27.83 5.83
N ALA A 366 -4.02 -27.19 6.85
CA ALA A 366 -4.39 -25.85 7.24
C ALA A 366 -4.10 -24.82 6.10
N VAL A 367 -2.95 -24.94 5.40
CA VAL A 367 -2.63 -24.09 4.24
C VAL A 367 -3.63 -24.34 3.10
N ARG A 368 -3.98 -25.58 2.80
CA ARG A 368 -4.95 -25.92 1.75
C ARG A 368 -6.36 -25.41 2.10
N HIS A 369 -6.82 -25.59 3.36
CA HIS A 369 -8.11 -25.07 3.79
C HIS A 369 -8.14 -23.54 3.72
N PHE A 370 -7.06 -22.88 4.12
CA PHE A 370 -6.93 -21.43 4.00
C PHE A 370 -7.03 -20.99 2.53
N ALA A 371 -6.33 -21.69 1.63
CA ALA A 371 -6.39 -21.38 0.20
C ALA A 371 -7.81 -21.51 -0.38
N ARG A 372 -8.57 -22.54 0.02
CA ARG A 372 -9.96 -22.73 -0.44
C ARG A 372 -10.88 -21.56 -0.11
N LEU A 373 -10.62 -20.84 0.97
CA LEU A 373 -11.43 -19.67 1.36
C LEU A 373 -11.26 -18.48 0.38
N PHE A 374 -10.16 -18.46 -0.41
CA PHE A 374 -9.86 -17.37 -1.35
C PHE A 374 -10.22 -17.70 -2.80
N ILE A 375 -10.65 -18.92 -3.10
CA ILE A 375 -11.08 -19.32 -4.45
C ILE A 375 -12.22 -18.39 -4.90
N ASN A 376 -12.26 -18.04 -6.18
CA ASN A 376 -13.20 -17.10 -6.80
C ASN A 376 -13.08 -15.66 -6.30
N GLY A 377 -11.92 -15.25 -5.77
CA GLY A 377 -11.67 -13.88 -5.34
C GLY A 377 -12.42 -13.45 -4.07
N ASN A 378 -12.98 -14.41 -3.32
CA ASN A 378 -13.64 -14.15 -2.06
C ASN A 378 -12.64 -13.67 -0.99
N MET A 379 -13.10 -12.76 -0.14
CA MET A 379 -12.39 -12.39 1.10
C MET A 379 -13.10 -13.09 2.27
N PRO A 380 -12.44 -14.08 2.92
CA PRO A 380 -13.04 -14.81 4.04
C PRO A 380 -13.28 -13.90 5.24
N SER A 381 -14.28 -14.24 6.05
CA SER A 381 -14.44 -13.62 7.36
C SER A 381 -13.36 -14.08 8.34
N HIS A 382 -13.14 -13.32 9.40
CA HIS A 382 -12.19 -13.72 10.44
C HIS A 382 -12.62 -15.00 11.17
N GLU A 383 -13.93 -15.23 11.28
CA GLU A 383 -14.51 -16.45 11.82
C GLU A 383 -14.18 -17.67 10.97
N ASP A 384 -14.30 -17.56 9.63
CA ASP A 384 -13.92 -18.64 8.70
C ASP A 384 -12.44 -19.02 8.82
N ILE A 385 -11.57 -18.02 8.97
CA ILE A 385 -10.13 -18.23 9.14
C ILE A 385 -9.84 -18.93 10.49
N LEU A 386 -10.49 -18.51 11.58
CA LEU A 386 -10.32 -19.13 12.90
C LEU A 386 -10.91 -20.55 12.98
N ALA A 387 -11.88 -20.89 12.13
CA ALA A 387 -12.44 -22.24 12.04
C ALA A 387 -11.47 -23.27 11.46
N ILE A 388 -10.38 -22.83 10.81
CA ILE A 388 -9.36 -23.73 10.26
C ILE A 388 -8.57 -24.35 11.41
N LYS A 389 -8.59 -25.69 11.48
CA LYS A 389 -7.84 -26.43 12.49
C LYS A 389 -6.33 -26.09 12.42
N GLY A 390 -5.77 -25.60 13.51
CA GLY A 390 -4.38 -25.18 13.62
C GLY A 390 -4.13 -23.70 13.34
N VAL A 391 -5.17 -22.92 13.02
CA VAL A 391 -5.10 -21.46 12.93
C VAL A 391 -5.69 -20.87 14.21
N GLY A 392 -4.85 -20.24 15.00
CA GLY A 392 -5.24 -19.62 16.28
C GLY A 392 -5.26 -18.08 16.20
N PRO A 393 -5.65 -17.43 17.32
CA PRO A 393 -5.72 -15.95 17.39
C PRO A 393 -4.42 -15.26 16.97
N TRP A 394 -3.25 -15.78 17.37
CA TRP A 394 -1.97 -15.21 16.98
C TRP A 394 -1.78 -15.17 15.46
N THR A 395 -2.13 -16.27 14.76
CA THR A 395 -2.01 -16.34 13.29
C THR A 395 -2.95 -15.36 12.61
N LEU A 396 -4.19 -15.24 13.11
CA LEU A 396 -5.14 -14.25 12.62
C LEU A 396 -4.67 -12.82 12.87
N ASP A 397 -4.16 -12.51 14.05
CA ASP A 397 -3.66 -11.17 14.37
C ASP A 397 -2.43 -10.82 13.53
N TYR A 398 -1.53 -11.77 13.30
CA TYR A 398 -0.40 -11.59 12.38
C TYR A 398 -0.89 -11.32 10.93
N LEU A 399 -1.91 -12.05 10.46
CA LEU A 399 -2.54 -11.84 9.17
C LEU A 399 -3.17 -10.45 9.08
N LYS A 400 -3.92 -10.03 10.10
CA LYS A 400 -4.50 -8.67 10.17
C LYS A 400 -3.42 -7.60 10.10
N MET A 401 -2.33 -7.79 10.85
CA MET A 401 -1.22 -6.83 10.88
C MET A 401 -0.51 -6.74 9.53
N ARG A 402 -0.12 -7.89 8.95
CA ARG A 402 0.74 -7.92 7.77
C ARG A 402 -0.02 -8.01 6.44
N GLY A 403 -1.16 -8.68 6.41
CA GLY A 403 -1.99 -8.89 5.22
C GLY A 403 -3.06 -7.82 5.05
N GLU A 404 -3.83 -7.56 6.10
CA GLU A 404 -4.87 -6.51 6.08
C GLU A 404 -4.30 -5.13 6.40
N ARG A 405 -3.02 -5.06 6.81
CA ARG A 405 -2.30 -3.81 7.08
C ARG A 405 -2.93 -3.01 8.21
N ASN A 406 -3.48 -3.73 9.17
CA ASN A 406 -4.09 -3.11 10.33
C ASN A 406 -3.00 -2.49 11.23
N PRO A 407 -2.99 -1.18 11.45
CA PRO A 407 -1.97 -0.52 12.26
C PRO A 407 -2.15 -0.76 13.76
N ASP A 408 -3.30 -1.32 14.15
CA ASP A 408 -3.70 -1.40 15.56
C ASP A 408 -3.82 -2.85 16.08
N ILE A 409 -2.82 -3.68 15.78
CA ILE A 409 -2.69 -5.04 16.29
C ILE A 409 -1.51 -5.13 17.27
N TYR A 410 -1.79 -5.56 18.50
CA TYR A 410 -0.77 -5.89 19.49
C TYR A 410 -0.63 -7.41 19.61
N LEU A 411 0.49 -7.96 19.18
CA LEU A 411 0.76 -9.41 19.25
C LEU A 411 1.18 -9.83 20.66
N GLY A 412 0.32 -9.60 21.65
CA GLY A 412 0.62 -9.93 23.07
C GLY A 412 0.86 -11.42 23.33
N GLY A 413 0.41 -12.31 22.44
CA GLY A 413 0.71 -13.74 22.49
C GLY A 413 2.08 -14.14 21.95
N ASP A 414 2.80 -13.22 21.28
CA ASP A 414 4.13 -13.45 20.75
C ASP A 414 5.17 -13.52 21.88
N LEU A 415 6.06 -14.52 21.82
CA LEU A 415 7.07 -14.75 22.87
C LEU A 415 8.02 -13.56 23.02
N ILE A 416 8.49 -13.00 21.89
CA ILE A 416 9.44 -11.87 21.89
C ILE A 416 8.76 -10.62 22.42
N VAL A 417 7.54 -10.34 21.95
CA VAL A 417 6.74 -9.20 22.41
C VAL A 417 6.53 -9.25 23.92
N ARG A 418 6.14 -10.43 24.47
CA ARG A 418 5.97 -10.60 25.92
C ARG A 418 7.25 -10.39 26.68
N LYS A 419 8.36 -10.98 26.22
CA LYS A 419 9.67 -10.84 26.86
C LYS A 419 10.13 -9.39 26.91
N MET A 420 9.98 -8.66 25.81
CA MET A 420 10.38 -7.24 25.74
C MET A 420 9.44 -6.34 26.55
N ALA A 421 8.13 -6.59 26.51
CA ALA A 421 7.17 -5.84 27.31
C ALA A 421 7.35 -5.99 28.82
N GLN A 422 7.95 -7.10 29.30
CA GLN A 422 8.32 -7.27 30.72
C GLN A 422 9.52 -6.41 31.16
N GLN A 423 10.35 -6.00 30.21
CA GLN A 423 11.56 -5.19 30.51
C GLN A 423 11.26 -3.68 30.61
N TYR A 424 10.11 -3.25 30.11
CA TYR A 424 9.73 -1.84 30.05
C TYR A 424 8.29 -1.67 30.58
N PRO A 425 7.94 -0.53 31.18
CA PRO A 425 6.59 -0.26 31.70
C PRO A 425 5.62 0.06 30.56
N ILE A 426 5.41 -0.90 29.65
CA ILE A 426 4.58 -0.74 28.44
C ILE A 426 3.11 -0.91 28.77
N ALA A 427 2.29 0.09 28.39
CA ALA A 427 0.82 0.06 28.38
C ALA A 427 0.32 0.06 26.93
N PRO A 428 0.12 -1.13 26.30
CA PRO A 428 -0.16 -1.24 24.86
C PRO A 428 -1.41 -0.47 24.42
N GLU A 429 -2.41 -0.33 25.30
CA GLU A 429 -3.64 0.40 25.04
C GLU A 429 -3.41 1.87 24.72
N LYS A 430 -2.34 2.47 25.29
CA LYS A 430 -1.97 3.87 25.05
C LYS A 430 -1.28 4.07 23.69
N ALA A 431 -0.80 2.98 23.05
CA ALA A 431 -0.26 3.04 21.70
C ALA A 431 -1.34 2.99 20.62
N ALA A 432 -2.62 2.79 20.98
CA ALA A 432 -3.71 2.81 20.00
C ALA A 432 -3.80 4.18 19.30
N PRO A 433 -4.05 4.21 17.98
CA PRO A 433 -4.33 3.10 17.07
C PRO A 433 -3.08 2.55 16.36
N TRP A 434 -1.90 2.59 16.98
CA TRP A 434 -0.61 2.25 16.37
C TRP A 434 0.07 1.02 17.01
N ARG A 435 -0.72 0.11 17.60
CA ARG A 435 -0.21 -1.06 18.34
C ARG A 435 0.62 -2.03 17.48
N SER A 436 0.40 -2.08 16.16
CA SER A 436 1.24 -2.85 15.26
C SER A 436 2.68 -2.33 15.21
N TYR A 437 2.85 -1.01 15.27
CA TYR A 437 4.19 -0.41 15.32
C TYR A 437 4.86 -0.64 16.67
N LEU A 438 4.08 -0.69 17.76
CA LEU A 438 4.60 -1.10 19.07
C LEU A 438 5.12 -2.55 19.01
N THR A 439 4.37 -3.47 18.41
CA THR A 439 4.80 -4.85 18.17
C THR A 439 6.13 -4.91 17.42
N LEU A 440 6.25 -4.16 16.31
CA LEU A 440 7.48 -4.11 15.52
C LEU A 440 8.65 -3.48 16.29
N GLN A 441 8.37 -2.45 17.09
CA GLN A 441 9.37 -1.81 17.94
C GLN A 441 9.93 -2.80 18.99
N LEU A 442 9.07 -3.59 19.60
CA LEU A 442 9.48 -4.63 20.54
C LEU A 442 10.28 -5.75 19.87
N TRP A 443 9.92 -6.15 18.65
CA TRP A 443 10.75 -7.08 17.88
C TRP A 443 12.13 -6.49 17.54
N GLN A 444 12.18 -5.21 17.17
CA GLN A 444 13.47 -4.55 16.88
C GLN A 444 14.39 -4.48 18.09
N LEU A 445 13.83 -4.25 19.28
CA LEU A 445 14.62 -4.22 20.53
C LEU A 445 15.22 -5.58 20.90
N SER A 446 14.60 -6.69 20.49
CA SER A 446 15.13 -8.03 20.74
C SER A 446 16.35 -8.37 19.88
N ASN A 447 16.60 -7.62 18.81
CA ASN A 447 17.72 -7.80 17.89
C ASN A 447 18.91 -6.87 18.21
N GLN A 448 18.77 -6.00 19.20
CA GLN A 448 19.81 -5.13 19.76
C GLN A 448 20.46 -5.75 20.99
#